data_c01ec6ab481569bf55bf1a68cb88b5e1
#
_entry.id   c01ec6ab481569bf55bf1a68cb88b5e1
#
_cell.length_a   1.000
_cell.length_b   1.000
_cell.length_c   1.000
_cell.angle_alpha   90.00
_cell.angle_beta   90.00
_cell.angle_gamma   90.00
#
_symmetry.space_group_name_H-M   'P 1'
#
loop_
_entity.id
_entity.type
_entity.pdbx_description
1 polymer ?
#
loop_
_entity_poly.entity_id
_entity_poly.type
_entity_poly.pdbx_seq_one_letter_code
_entity_poly.pdbx_strand_id
1 'polypeptide(L)'
;MVLSSKIAAIGLAIVTIALGAFPTTDAAAALIDSATKIKFDDDLGGLPLFGVGVRKKGPIKVYSVGMYSSPTVKSSLASIPKSTALSTLRTSLQSTDVQTTFLLKMNFKVGAEKMASAIAEGVLPRAAAADKGEVETLKKLILDGCASKGAATPGTVLQFDCSTEEGVKVTVDGKEIGVAEGLCGAFCDVFLDEKGVSPAFRNSCVENCCS
;
A
#
# COMPACT_ATOMS: atom_id res chain seq x y z
N MET A 1 50.05 -72.46 19.08
CA MET A 1 49.37 -71.36 19.75
C MET A 1 49.34 -70.23 18.71
N VAL A 2 48.25 -70.14 17.95
CA VAL A 2 48.15 -69.25 16.77
C VAL A 2 47.16 -68.12 17.09
N LEU A 3 47.64 -66.87 17.18
CA LEU A 3 46.82 -65.71 17.39
C LEU A 3 46.26 -65.29 16.04
N SER A 4 44.92 -65.33 15.89
CA SER A 4 44.20 -64.84 14.75
C SER A 4 43.86 -63.35 14.95
N SER A 5 44.42 -62.46 14.10
CA SER A 5 44.13 -61.01 14.10
C SER A 5 42.91 -60.73 13.23
N LYS A 6 41.85 -60.22 13.86
CA LYS A 6 40.65 -59.74 13.11
C LYS A 6 40.82 -58.25 12.76
N ILE A 7 40.96 -58.00 11.51
CA ILE A 7 40.92 -56.60 10.95
C ILE A 7 39.46 -56.17 10.79
N ALA A 8 39.07 -55.17 11.56
CA ALA A 8 37.76 -54.53 11.43
C ALA A 8 37.80 -53.47 10.29
N ALA A 9 37.01 -53.67 9.27
CA ALA A 9 36.83 -52.69 8.21
C ALA A 9 35.89 -51.56 8.68
N ILE A 10 36.41 -50.33 8.74
CA ILE A 10 35.63 -49.15 9.04
C ILE A 10 35.01 -48.66 7.71
N GLY A 11 33.69 -48.83 7.56
CA GLY A 11 32.96 -48.33 6.44
C GLY A 11 32.79 -46.81 6.54
N LEU A 12 33.35 -46.06 5.58
CA LEU A 12 33.17 -44.61 5.42
C LEU A 12 31.82 -44.34 4.77
N ALA A 13 30.83 -43.92 5.55
CA ALA A 13 29.55 -43.48 4.99
C ALA A 13 29.69 -42.07 4.40
N ILE A 14 29.61 -41.97 3.10
CA ILE A 14 29.55 -40.68 2.38
C ILE A 14 28.11 -40.14 2.51
N VAL A 15 27.94 -39.11 3.35
CA VAL A 15 26.68 -38.35 3.42
C VAL A 15 26.66 -37.36 2.26
N THR A 16 25.90 -37.65 1.20
CA THR A 16 25.59 -36.71 0.14
C THR A 16 24.58 -35.72 0.64
N ILE A 17 25.01 -34.49 0.93
CA ILE A 17 24.11 -33.36 1.22
C ILE A 17 23.53 -32.89 -0.13
N ALA A 18 22.25 -33.23 -0.36
CA ALA A 18 21.52 -32.66 -1.46
C ALA A 18 21.33 -31.17 -1.16
N LEU A 19 22.00 -30.27 -1.91
CA LEU A 19 21.68 -28.86 -1.96
C LEU A 19 20.27 -28.75 -2.53
N GLY A 20 19.28 -28.59 -1.65
CA GLY A 20 17.92 -28.23 -2.06
C GLY A 20 18.00 -26.87 -2.77
N ALA A 21 17.60 -26.84 -4.03
CA ALA A 21 17.36 -25.60 -4.75
C ALA A 21 16.27 -24.83 -3.98
N PHE A 22 16.65 -23.72 -3.33
CA PHE A 22 15.68 -22.78 -2.80
C PHE A 22 14.81 -22.31 -3.97
N PRO A 23 13.47 -22.33 -3.85
CA PRO A 23 12.63 -21.73 -4.87
C PRO A 23 13.07 -20.26 -4.99
N THR A 24 13.53 -19.88 -6.17
CA THR A 24 13.70 -18.47 -6.52
C THR A 24 12.31 -17.87 -6.43
N THR A 25 12.06 -17.05 -5.42
CA THR A 25 10.89 -16.19 -5.36
C THR A 25 10.93 -15.38 -6.64
N ASP A 26 10.00 -15.66 -7.54
CA ASP A 26 9.75 -14.83 -8.72
C ASP A 26 9.55 -13.41 -8.17
N ALA A 27 10.49 -12.53 -8.42
CA ALA A 27 10.38 -11.14 -8.03
C ALA A 27 9.20 -10.57 -8.80
N ALA A 28 8.03 -10.49 -8.15
CA ALA A 28 6.84 -9.97 -8.77
C ALA A 28 7.16 -8.58 -9.35
N ALA A 29 6.72 -8.33 -10.58
CA ALA A 29 7.18 -7.15 -11.32
C ALA A 29 6.56 -5.89 -10.73
N ALA A 30 7.41 -4.98 -10.28
CA ALA A 30 7.00 -3.65 -9.80
C ALA A 30 6.06 -2.97 -10.83
N LEU A 31 4.97 -2.36 -10.35
CA LEU A 31 4.07 -1.61 -11.21
C LEU A 31 4.60 -0.19 -11.45
N ILE A 32 4.45 0.26 -12.70
CA ILE A 32 4.83 1.63 -13.10
C ILE A 32 3.57 2.38 -13.49
N ASP A 33 3.31 3.53 -12.85
CA ASP A 33 2.26 4.42 -13.33
C ASP A 33 2.59 4.90 -14.76
N SER A 34 1.77 4.50 -15.71
CA SER A 34 1.98 4.77 -17.14
C SER A 34 2.03 6.27 -17.45
N ALA A 35 1.35 7.09 -16.66
CA ALA A 35 1.25 8.53 -16.89
C ALA A 35 2.48 9.31 -16.40
N THR A 36 3.03 8.95 -15.23
CA THR A 36 4.15 9.67 -14.59
C THR A 36 5.47 8.96 -14.70
N LYS A 37 5.45 7.65 -15.02
CA LYS A 37 6.61 6.74 -14.99
C LYS A 37 7.17 6.48 -13.58
N ILE A 38 6.41 6.86 -12.55
CA ILE A 38 6.78 6.57 -11.16
C ILE A 38 6.58 5.08 -10.89
N LYS A 39 7.61 4.46 -10.32
CA LYS A 39 7.65 3.04 -9.97
C LYS A 39 7.13 2.81 -8.56
N PHE A 40 6.37 1.73 -8.38
CA PHE A 40 5.95 1.18 -7.10
C PHE A 40 6.42 -0.25 -6.99
N ASP A 41 7.01 -0.61 -5.87
CA ASP A 41 7.42 -1.97 -5.61
C ASP A 41 6.17 -2.86 -5.45
N ASP A 42 6.29 -4.12 -5.74
CA ASP A 42 5.18 -5.09 -5.70
C ASP A 42 4.73 -5.47 -4.28
N ASP A 43 5.60 -5.19 -3.30
CA ASP A 43 5.36 -5.43 -1.88
C ASP A 43 5.83 -4.24 -1.05
N LEU A 44 5.12 -3.96 0.03
CA LEU A 44 5.49 -2.98 1.05
C LEU A 44 5.34 -3.60 2.44
N GLY A 45 6.43 -4.13 2.98
CA GLY A 45 6.44 -4.70 4.32
C GLY A 45 5.53 -5.92 4.50
N GLY A 46 5.39 -6.77 3.48
CA GLY A 46 4.51 -7.93 3.45
C GLY A 46 3.10 -7.64 2.93
N LEU A 47 2.82 -6.41 2.54
CA LEU A 47 1.55 -6.03 1.91
C LEU A 47 1.72 -5.99 0.38
N PRO A 48 1.08 -6.88 -0.39
CA PRO A 48 1.13 -6.85 -1.84
C PRO A 48 0.48 -5.60 -2.43
N LEU A 49 1.03 -5.12 -3.55
CA LEU A 49 0.48 -4.02 -4.32
C LEU A 49 -0.81 -4.44 -5.04
N PHE A 50 -1.86 -3.62 -4.91
CA PHE A 50 -3.16 -3.82 -5.57
C PHE A 50 -3.29 -3.04 -6.86
N GLY A 51 -2.74 -1.84 -6.93
CA GLY A 51 -2.82 -1.03 -8.13
C GLY A 51 -2.11 0.31 -7.97
N VAL A 52 -1.90 0.96 -9.11
CA VAL A 52 -1.27 2.28 -9.19
C VAL A 52 -2.04 3.20 -10.13
N GLY A 53 -1.95 4.51 -9.91
CA GLY A 53 -2.53 5.46 -10.83
C GLY A 53 -2.23 6.91 -10.47
N VAL A 54 -2.49 7.81 -11.42
CA VAL A 54 -2.19 9.23 -11.28
C VAL A 54 -3.39 10.03 -10.80
N ARG A 55 -3.18 10.92 -9.85
CA ARG A 55 -4.10 12.01 -9.52
C ARG A 55 -3.81 13.20 -10.44
N LYS A 56 -4.81 13.62 -11.22
CA LYS A 56 -4.73 14.80 -12.08
C LYS A 56 -5.60 15.95 -11.55
N LYS A 57 -5.16 17.18 -11.77
CA LYS A 57 -5.97 18.39 -11.61
C LYS A 57 -5.89 19.17 -12.92
N GLY A 58 -6.91 19.05 -13.76
CA GLY A 58 -6.81 19.48 -15.16
C GLY A 58 -5.66 18.77 -15.87
N PRO A 59 -4.76 19.47 -16.56
CA PRO A 59 -3.61 18.87 -17.25
C PRO A 59 -2.47 18.45 -16.31
N ILE A 60 -2.49 18.90 -15.04
CA ILE A 60 -1.39 18.69 -14.10
C ILE A 60 -1.47 17.29 -13.48
N LYS A 61 -0.41 16.51 -13.61
CA LYS A 61 -0.21 15.24 -12.93
C LYS A 61 0.38 15.53 -11.54
N VAL A 62 -0.46 15.49 -10.50
CA VAL A 62 -0.10 15.98 -9.16
C VAL A 62 0.79 14.94 -8.43
N TYR A 63 0.31 13.72 -8.33
CA TYR A 63 1.03 12.59 -7.73
C TYR A 63 0.58 11.27 -8.35
N SER A 64 1.38 10.24 -8.19
CA SER A 64 0.97 8.86 -8.37
C SER A 64 0.65 8.23 -7.03
N VAL A 65 -0.40 7.41 -6.98
CA VAL A 65 -0.80 6.66 -5.80
C VAL A 65 -0.66 5.16 -6.07
N GLY A 66 -0.12 4.43 -5.09
CA GLY A 66 -0.15 2.98 -5.01
C GLY A 66 -0.90 2.55 -3.76
N MET A 67 -1.67 1.47 -3.83
CA MET A 67 -2.33 0.87 -2.68
C MET A 67 -1.78 -0.52 -2.42
N TYR A 68 -1.44 -0.76 -1.18
CA TYR A 68 -1.01 -2.03 -0.65
C TYR A 68 -1.99 -2.49 0.41
N SER A 69 -2.31 -3.76 0.48
CA SER A 69 -3.20 -4.28 1.52
C SER A 69 -2.90 -5.75 1.83
N SER A 70 -3.56 -6.27 2.85
CA SER A 70 -3.34 -7.63 3.34
C SER A 70 -3.46 -8.70 2.25
N PRO A 71 -2.56 -9.71 2.21
CA PRO A 71 -2.60 -10.78 1.22
C PRO A 71 -3.93 -11.55 1.20
N THR A 72 -4.59 -11.65 2.35
CA THR A 72 -5.91 -12.28 2.50
C THR A 72 -6.98 -11.58 1.67
N VAL A 73 -6.96 -10.24 1.62
CA VAL A 73 -7.88 -9.45 0.76
C VAL A 73 -7.61 -9.76 -0.71
N LYS A 74 -6.34 -9.80 -1.13
CA LYS A 74 -5.99 -10.13 -2.53
C LYS A 74 -6.47 -11.52 -2.93
N SER A 75 -6.28 -12.51 -2.05
CA SER A 75 -6.71 -13.88 -2.28
C SER A 75 -8.24 -14.01 -2.37
N SER A 76 -9.00 -13.30 -1.51
CA SER A 76 -10.47 -13.32 -1.53
C SER A 76 -11.07 -12.69 -2.79
N LEU A 77 -10.33 -11.80 -3.45
CA LEU A 77 -10.77 -11.10 -4.66
C LEU A 77 -10.39 -11.83 -5.96
N ALA A 78 -9.48 -12.79 -5.92
CA ALA A 78 -8.95 -13.44 -7.11
C ALA A 78 -10.02 -14.12 -8.01
N SER A 79 -11.15 -14.55 -7.44
CA SER A 79 -12.27 -15.16 -8.17
C SER A 79 -13.46 -14.21 -8.37
N ILE A 80 -13.34 -12.95 -7.96
CA ILE A 80 -14.44 -11.99 -8.05
C ILE A 80 -14.48 -11.38 -9.47
N PRO A 81 -15.66 -11.34 -10.13
CA PRO A 81 -15.80 -10.70 -11.42
C PRO A 81 -15.46 -9.20 -11.37
N LYS A 82 -14.76 -8.69 -12.37
CA LYS A 82 -14.34 -7.28 -12.45
C LYS A 82 -15.50 -6.29 -12.29
N SER A 83 -16.71 -6.65 -12.70
CA SER A 83 -17.90 -5.81 -12.57
C SER A 83 -18.31 -5.51 -11.13
N THR A 84 -17.99 -6.40 -10.19
CA THR A 84 -18.29 -6.25 -8.75
C THR A 84 -17.02 -6.08 -7.89
N ALA A 85 -15.86 -6.15 -8.52
CA ALA A 85 -14.58 -6.17 -7.83
C ALA A 85 -14.35 -4.95 -6.93
N LEU A 86 -14.70 -3.76 -7.41
CA LEU A 86 -14.47 -2.51 -6.67
C LEU A 86 -15.33 -2.41 -5.40
N SER A 87 -16.61 -2.81 -5.46
CA SER A 87 -17.48 -2.83 -4.28
C SER A 87 -17.04 -3.87 -3.27
N THR A 88 -16.66 -5.06 -3.75
CA THR A 88 -16.14 -6.13 -2.88
C THR A 88 -14.81 -5.72 -2.24
N LEU A 89 -13.88 -5.12 -2.99
CA LEU A 89 -12.63 -4.58 -2.46
C LEU A 89 -12.90 -3.57 -1.33
N ARG A 90 -13.75 -2.57 -1.58
CA ARG A 90 -14.10 -1.56 -0.57
C ARG A 90 -14.65 -2.18 0.72
N THR A 91 -15.53 -3.16 0.60
CA THR A 91 -16.07 -3.88 1.77
C THR A 91 -14.98 -4.68 2.49
N SER A 92 -14.11 -5.35 1.77
CA SER A 92 -13.01 -6.14 2.36
C SER A 92 -12.02 -5.28 3.13
N LEU A 93 -11.74 -4.06 2.66
CA LEU A 93 -10.82 -3.12 3.32
C LEU A 93 -11.37 -2.54 4.64
N GLN A 94 -12.67 -2.73 4.92
CA GLN A 94 -13.30 -2.27 6.16
C GLN A 94 -13.32 -3.34 7.27
N SER A 95 -12.73 -4.52 7.03
CA SER A 95 -12.59 -5.56 8.05
C SER A 95 -11.53 -5.17 9.07
N THR A 96 -11.75 -5.54 10.34
CA THR A 96 -10.87 -5.15 11.47
C THR A 96 -9.43 -5.63 11.33
N ASP A 97 -9.23 -6.81 10.73
CA ASP A 97 -7.89 -7.41 10.59
C ASP A 97 -7.15 -6.97 9.33
N VAL A 98 -7.69 -5.97 8.59
CA VAL A 98 -7.10 -5.54 7.33
C VAL A 98 -6.30 -4.27 7.51
N GLN A 99 -5.00 -4.36 7.22
CA GLN A 99 -4.13 -3.22 7.05
C GLN A 99 -4.06 -2.82 5.58
N THR A 100 -4.18 -1.52 5.33
CA THR A 100 -4.08 -0.95 3.98
C THR A 100 -3.18 0.28 3.99
N THR A 101 -2.23 0.34 3.07
CA THR A 101 -1.33 1.50 2.92
C THR A 101 -1.56 2.17 1.57
N PHE A 102 -1.79 3.47 1.59
CA PHE A 102 -1.76 4.32 0.40
C PHE A 102 -0.44 5.09 0.37
N LEU A 103 0.32 4.89 -0.70
CA LEU A 103 1.60 5.55 -0.91
C LEU A 103 1.46 6.59 -2.03
N LEU A 104 1.56 7.87 -1.70
CA LEU A 104 1.47 8.97 -2.66
C LEU A 104 2.89 9.48 -2.97
N LYS A 105 3.33 9.33 -4.20
CA LYS A 105 4.63 9.84 -4.67
C LYS A 105 4.40 11.09 -5.51
N MET A 106 4.86 12.24 -5.02
CA MET A 106 4.62 13.55 -5.64
C MET A 106 5.33 13.67 -6.98
N ASN A 107 4.59 14.15 -7.99
CA ASN A 107 5.09 14.44 -9.34
C ASN A 107 5.13 15.96 -9.63
N PHE A 108 4.37 16.74 -8.87
CA PHE A 108 4.28 18.19 -9.02
C PHE A 108 4.35 18.87 -7.67
N LYS A 109 4.97 20.05 -7.61
CA LYS A 109 5.06 20.84 -6.37
C LYS A 109 3.70 21.39 -5.97
N VAL A 110 3.26 21.08 -4.74
CA VAL A 110 2.03 21.60 -4.12
C VAL A 110 2.38 22.20 -2.76
N GLY A 111 1.96 23.43 -2.49
CA GLY A 111 2.17 24.03 -1.15
C GLY A 111 1.54 23.18 -0.05
N ALA A 112 2.17 23.11 1.12
CA ALA A 112 1.77 22.24 2.23
C ALA A 112 0.29 22.42 2.60
N GLU A 113 -0.16 23.65 2.81
CA GLU A 113 -1.57 23.95 3.11
C GLU A 113 -2.52 23.45 2.03
N LYS A 114 -2.17 23.66 0.76
CA LYS A 114 -3.00 23.24 -0.36
C LYS A 114 -3.07 21.71 -0.50
N MET A 115 -1.99 21.00 -0.18
CA MET A 115 -1.96 19.55 -0.16
C MET A 115 -2.83 19.00 0.96
N ALA A 116 -2.66 19.53 2.18
CA ALA A 116 -3.42 19.15 3.35
C ALA A 116 -4.93 19.39 3.15
N SER A 117 -5.29 20.60 2.69
CA SER A 117 -6.69 20.94 2.41
C SER A 117 -7.30 20.05 1.31
N ALA A 118 -6.59 19.77 0.23
CA ALA A 118 -7.11 18.93 -0.85
C ALA A 118 -7.38 17.48 -0.43
N ILE A 119 -6.61 16.94 0.51
CA ILE A 119 -6.86 15.59 1.07
C ILE A 119 -8.05 15.67 2.04
N ALA A 120 -8.05 16.62 2.96
CA ALA A 120 -9.15 16.82 3.92
C ALA A 120 -10.50 17.04 3.22
N GLU A 121 -10.56 17.86 2.19
CA GLU A 121 -11.75 18.07 1.35
C GLU A 121 -12.23 16.79 0.66
N GLY A 122 -11.32 15.88 0.34
CA GLY A 122 -11.66 14.56 -0.19
C GLY A 122 -12.26 13.63 0.87
N VAL A 123 -11.76 13.68 2.09
CA VAL A 123 -12.20 12.81 3.21
C VAL A 123 -13.52 13.30 3.82
N LEU A 124 -13.67 14.61 4.03
CA LEU A 124 -14.78 15.22 4.77
C LEU A 124 -16.19 14.74 4.35
N PRO A 125 -16.55 14.67 3.05
CA PRO A 125 -17.88 14.22 2.64
C PRO A 125 -18.12 12.73 2.84
N ARG A 126 -17.07 11.96 3.15
CA ARG A 126 -17.09 10.50 3.35
C ARG A 126 -16.98 10.10 4.83
N ALA A 127 -16.51 11.01 5.66
CA ALA A 127 -16.37 10.79 7.10
C ALA A 127 -17.75 10.69 7.77
N ALA A 128 -17.88 9.75 8.72
CA ALA A 128 -19.05 9.66 9.58
C ALA A 128 -19.21 10.96 10.41
N ALA A 129 -20.42 11.26 10.84
CA ALA A 129 -20.68 12.49 11.57
C ALA A 129 -19.82 12.63 12.85
N ALA A 130 -19.56 11.51 13.52
CA ALA A 130 -18.72 11.46 14.73
C ALA A 130 -17.25 11.77 14.44
N ASP A 131 -16.75 11.41 13.24
CA ASP A 131 -15.33 11.46 12.90
C ASP A 131 -14.94 12.74 12.16
N LYS A 132 -15.90 13.64 11.90
CA LYS A 132 -15.61 14.89 11.16
C LYS A 132 -14.56 15.78 11.82
N GLY A 133 -14.45 15.76 13.15
CA GLY A 133 -13.40 16.45 13.88
C GLY A 133 -11.99 15.95 13.53
N GLU A 134 -11.86 14.66 13.30
CA GLU A 134 -10.59 14.03 12.94
C GLU A 134 -10.08 14.39 11.54
N VAL A 135 -10.96 14.91 10.67
CA VAL A 135 -10.53 15.43 9.35
C VAL A 135 -9.61 16.65 9.51
N GLU A 136 -9.84 17.51 10.51
CA GLU A 136 -8.92 18.62 10.82
C GLU A 136 -7.62 18.11 11.44
N THR A 137 -7.67 17.06 12.27
CA THR A 137 -6.47 16.36 12.76
C THR A 137 -5.65 15.83 11.58
N LEU A 138 -6.27 15.11 10.63
CA LEU A 138 -5.61 14.62 9.43
C LEU A 138 -4.99 15.76 8.61
N LYS A 139 -5.72 16.85 8.40
CA LYS A 139 -5.23 18.05 7.71
C LYS A 139 -3.99 18.60 8.38
N LYS A 140 -4.02 18.74 9.71
CA LYS A 140 -2.90 19.25 10.49
C LYS A 140 -1.68 18.35 10.39
N LEU A 141 -1.84 17.02 10.48
CA LEU A 141 -0.74 16.06 10.35
C LEU A 141 -0.05 16.18 8.99
N ILE A 142 -0.81 16.30 7.89
CA ILE A 142 -0.25 16.47 6.56
C ILE A 142 0.50 17.80 6.43
N LEU A 143 -0.08 18.87 6.99
CA LEU A 143 0.55 20.19 7.01
C LEU A 143 1.88 20.16 7.77
N ASP A 144 1.89 19.60 8.98
CA ASP A 144 3.07 19.48 9.83
C ASP A 144 4.15 18.62 9.17
N GLY A 145 3.76 17.52 8.53
CA GLY A 145 4.69 16.65 7.78
C GLY A 145 5.37 17.35 6.59
N CYS A 146 4.66 18.26 5.93
CA CYS A 146 5.20 19.03 4.81
C CYS A 146 5.84 20.37 5.24
N ALA A 147 5.73 20.78 6.50
CA ALA A 147 6.09 22.12 6.98
C ALA A 147 7.57 22.45 6.78
N SER A 148 8.48 21.48 6.99
CA SER A 148 9.93 21.69 6.86
C SER A 148 10.35 22.17 5.46
N LYS A 149 9.60 21.77 4.42
CA LYS A 149 9.82 22.15 3.02
C LYS A 149 8.83 23.22 2.53
N GLY A 150 7.84 23.59 3.34
CA GLY A 150 6.73 24.48 2.97
C GLY A 150 5.84 23.95 1.83
N ALA A 151 6.16 22.80 1.27
CA ALA A 151 5.49 22.19 0.13
C ALA A 151 5.79 20.69 0.05
N ALA A 152 4.86 19.93 -0.52
CA ALA A 152 5.12 18.61 -1.09
C ALA A 152 5.70 18.79 -2.49
N THR A 153 6.96 18.43 -2.69
CA THR A 153 7.71 18.61 -3.95
C THR A 153 7.83 17.28 -4.70
N PRO A 154 8.19 17.27 -6.01
CA PRO A 154 8.52 16.04 -6.70
C PRO A 154 9.54 15.20 -5.89
N GLY A 155 9.23 13.90 -5.71
CA GLY A 155 10.00 12.99 -4.87
C GLY A 155 9.55 12.94 -3.40
N THR A 156 8.75 13.89 -2.90
CA THR A 156 8.11 13.75 -1.58
C THR A 156 7.17 12.55 -1.59
N VAL A 157 7.24 11.74 -0.54
CA VAL A 157 6.39 10.58 -0.33
C VAL A 157 5.49 10.82 0.88
N LEU A 158 4.17 10.75 0.68
CA LEU A 158 3.19 10.72 1.76
C LEU A 158 2.66 9.28 1.84
N GLN A 159 2.74 8.69 3.00
CA GLN A 159 2.22 7.37 3.29
C GLN A 159 1.08 7.49 4.30
N PHE A 160 -0.01 6.78 4.02
CA PHE A 160 -1.18 6.72 4.88
C PHE A 160 -1.47 5.25 5.17
N ASP A 161 -1.18 4.83 6.39
CA ASP A 161 -1.47 3.48 6.84
C ASP A 161 -2.85 3.49 7.50
N CYS A 162 -3.77 2.74 6.93
CA CYS A 162 -5.17 2.66 7.35
C CYS A 162 -5.43 1.35 8.08
N SER A 163 -6.00 1.47 9.28
CA SER A 163 -6.54 0.39 10.07
C SER A 163 -7.87 0.85 10.67
N THR A 164 -8.86 -0.05 10.75
CA THR A 164 -10.16 0.29 11.33
C THR A 164 -10.08 0.50 12.85
N GLU A 165 -9.06 -0.05 13.50
CA GLU A 165 -8.84 0.08 14.95
C GLU A 165 -8.11 1.38 15.30
N GLU A 166 -7.10 1.75 14.51
CA GLU A 166 -6.23 2.89 14.83
C GLU A 166 -6.59 4.16 14.06
N GLY A 167 -7.21 4.03 12.88
CA GLY A 167 -7.50 5.15 11.98
C GLY A 167 -6.48 5.28 10.85
N VAL A 168 -6.09 6.52 10.53
CA VAL A 168 -5.15 6.84 9.45
C VAL A 168 -3.85 7.40 10.03
N LYS A 169 -2.79 6.60 10.01
CA LYS A 169 -1.45 7.03 10.37
C LYS A 169 -0.79 7.74 9.20
N VAL A 170 -0.24 8.91 9.46
CA VAL A 170 0.41 9.76 8.46
C VAL A 170 1.92 9.70 8.62
N THR A 171 2.62 9.34 7.55
CA THR A 171 4.08 9.36 7.44
C THR A 171 4.48 10.21 6.23
N VAL A 172 5.44 11.11 6.39
CA VAL A 172 5.96 11.95 5.30
C VAL A 172 7.47 11.79 5.19
N ASP A 173 7.93 11.39 4.00
CA ASP A 173 9.36 11.11 3.73
C ASP A 173 10.01 10.16 4.76
N GLY A 174 9.25 9.13 5.18
CA GLY A 174 9.68 8.13 6.15
C GLY A 174 9.60 8.55 7.62
N LYS A 175 9.19 9.80 7.91
CA LYS A 175 8.97 10.28 9.28
C LYS A 175 7.49 10.15 9.65
N GLU A 176 7.18 9.39 10.68
CA GLU A 176 5.84 9.33 11.27
C GLU A 176 5.48 10.67 11.90
N ILE A 177 4.27 11.16 11.62
CA ILE A 177 3.77 12.45 12.07
C ILE A 177 2.70 12.25 13.15
N GLY A 178 1.79 11.30 12.97
CA GLY A 178 0.73 10.97 13.94
C GLY A 178 -0.43 10.22 13.30
N VAL A 179 -1.51 10.08 14.04
CA VAL A 179 -2.71 9.33 13.66
C VAL A 179 -3.94 10.22 13.74
N ALA A 180 -4.85 10.07 12.76
CA ALA A 180 -6.21 10.62 12.79
C ALA A 180 -7.18 9.44 12.91
N GLU A 181 -7.93 9.37 14.00
CA GLU A 181 -8.76 8.23 14.36
C GLU A 181 -10.02 8.11 13.50
N GLY A 182 -10.58 6.90 13.38
CA GLY A 182 -11.90 6.64 12.75
C GLY A 182 -12.01 6.90 11.25
N LEU A 183 -10.98 7.45 10.58
CA LEU A 183 -11.07 7.91 9.19
C LEU A 183 -10.70 6.87 8.13
N CYS A 184 -10.31 5.65 8.50
CA CYS A 184 -9.79 4.65 7.55
C CYS A 184 -10.74 4.39 6.36
N GLY A 185 -12.02 4.11 6.63
CA GLY A 185 -13.01 3.87 5.57
C GLY A 185 -13.21 5.08 4.65
N ALA A 186 -13.34 6.27 5.24
CA ALA A 186 -13.50 7.52 4.50
C ALA A 186 -12.27 7.82 3.62
N PHE A 187 -11.07 7.55 4.14
CA PHE A 187 -9.82 7.73 3.40
C PHE A 187 -9.70 6.75 2.23
N CYS A 188 -10.02 5.47 2.43
CA CYS A 188 -10.07 4.49 1.35
C CYS A 188 -11.02 4.91 0.23
N ASP A 189 -12.19 5.43 0.59
CA ASP A 189 -13.20 5.87 -0.36
C ASP A 189 -12.78 7.10 -1.18
N VAL A 190 -11.85 7.94 -0.70
CA VAL A 190 -11.26 9.02 -1.53
C VAL A 190 -10.70 8.48 -2.84
N PHE A 191 -10.17 7.26 -2.82
CA PHE A 191 -9.55 6.64 -3.98
C PHE A 191 -10.44 5.61 -4.67
N LEU A 192 -11.35 4.94 -3.94
CA LEU A 192 -12.03 3.74 -4.41
C LEU A 192 -13.52 3.92 -4.69
N ASP A 193 -14.19 4.97 -4.21
CA ASP A 193 -15.60 5.18 -4.52
C ASP A 193 -15.82 5.67 -5.97
N GLU A 194 -17.08 5.82 -6.36
CA GLU A 194 -17.45 6.27 -7.71
C GLU A 194 -16.92 7.67 -8.06
N LYS A 195 -16.75 8.54 -7.05
CA LYS A 195 -16.21 9.89 -7.15
C LYS A 195 -14.71 9.94 -6.82
N GLY A 196 -14.07 8.78 -6.78
CA GLY A 196 -12.65 8.65 -6.42
C GLY A 196 -11.73 9.52 -7.27
N VAL A 197 -10.75 10.11 -6.63
CA VAL A 197 -9.90 11.16 -7.20
C VAL A 197 -9.00 10.71 -8.35
N SER A 198 -8.89 9.40 -8.60
CA SER A 198 -8.08 8.82 -9.67
C SER A 198 -8.79 7.62 -10.33
N PRO A 199 -9.53 7.80 -11.42
CA PRO A 199 -10.13 6.70 -12.17
C PRO A 199 -9.10 5.67 -12.65
N ALA A 200 -7.92 6.13 -13.08
CA ALA A 200 -6.84 5.24 -13.53
C ALA A 200 -6.37 4.30 -12.41
N PHE A 201 -6.29 4.80 -11.17
CA PHE A 201 -5.94 4.00 -10.01
C PHE A 201 -7.01 2.93 -9.72
N ARG A 202 -8.29 3.30 -9.71
CA ARG A 202 -9.38 2.33 -9.50
C ARG A 202 -9.36 1.20 -10.51
N ASN A 203 -9.19 1.53 -11.80
CA ASN A 203 -9.10 0.54 -12.86
C ASN A 203 -7.91 -0.40 -12.63
N SER A 204 -6.74 0.16 -12.29
CA SER A 204 -5.55 -0.64 -11.99
C SER A 204 -5.77 -1.59 -10.81
N CYS A 205 -6.46 -1.17 -9.74
CA CYS A 205 -6.80 -2.07 -8.63
C CYS A 205 -7.67 -3.25 -9.09
N VAL A 206 -8.70 -2.99 -9.90
CA VAL A 206 -9.58 -4.04 -10.45
C VAL A 206 -8.82 -4.99 -11.39
N GLU A 207 -7.95 -4.45 -12.23
CA GLU A 207 -7.16 -5.25 -13.19
C GLU A 207 -6.15 -6.17 -12.50
N ASN A 208 -5.59 -5.74 -11.37
CA ASN A 208 -4.52 -6.48 -10.69
C ASN A 208 -5.00 -7.39 -9.55
N CYS A 209 -6.23 -7.24 -9.06
CA CYS A 209 -6.73 -8.07 -7.98
C CYS A 209 -7.71 -9.16 -8.40
N CYS A 210 -8.31 -9.03 -9.58
CA CYS A 210 -9.54 -9.75 -9.89
C CYS A 210 -9.50 -10.41 -11.28
N SER A 211 -10.31 -11.45 -11.46
CA SER A 211 -10.37 -12.24 -12.71
C SER A 211 -11.34 -11.65 -13.76
#